data_32a646fad273734bcf19caab1f800cd8
#
_entry.id   32a646fad273734bcf19caab1f800cd8
#
_cell.length_a   1.000
_cell.length_b   1.000
_cell.length_c   1.000
_cell.angle_alpha   90.00
_cell.angle_beta   90.00
_cell.angle_gamma   90.00
#
_symmetry.space_group_name_H-M   'P 1'
#
loop_
_entity.id
_entity.type
_entity.pdbx_description
1 polymer ?
#
loop_
_entity_poly.entity_id
_entity_poly.type
_entity_poly.pdbx_seq_one_letter_code
_entity_poly.pdbx_strand_id
1 'polypeptide(L)'
;MATKHAPVLIIGSGPAGYTAAIYAARAMLKPMLVAGMQQGGQLMITTDVENYPGFAEPIQGPWLMEQMLKQAEHVGTDIVSDIIVSVDLKVRPFRAVGDSGTIYTGDALIIATGAQAKWLGIPGEETFKGFGVSACATCDGFFYRGKDVMVVGLSLIHI
;
A
#
# COMPACT_ATOMS: atom_id res chain seq x y z
N MET A 1 -8.27 -13.54 -23.76
CA MET A 1 -7.77 -12.87 -22.54
C MET A 1 -6.63 -11.95 -22.95
N ALA A 2 -6.65 -10.71 -22.53
CA ALA A 2 -5.54 -9.79 -22.80
C ALA A 2 -4.33 -10.18 -21.95
N THR A 3 -3.12 -10.05 -22.52
CA THR A 3 -1.87 -10.26 -21.75
C THR A 3 -1.05 -8.98 -21.84
N LYS A 4 -0.60 -8.50 -20.68
CA LYS A 4 0.32 -7.37 -20.56
C LYS A 4 1.61 -7.85 -19.90
N HIS A 5 2.75 -7.37 -20.43
CA HIS A 5 4.06 -7.72 -19.89
C HIS A 5 4.84 -6.46 -19.52
N ALA A 6 5.56 -6.53 -18.42
CA ALA A 6 6.53 -5.51 -18.01
C ALA A 6 7.78 -6.18 -17.41
N PRO A 7 8.98 -5.60 -17.60
CA PRO A 7 10.18 -6.11 -16.93
C PRO A 7 10.04 -6.15 -15.40
N VAL A 8 9.36 -5.17 -14.82
CA VAL A 8 9.04 -5.13 -13.39
C VAL A 8 7.54 -4.98 -13.21
N LEU A 9 6.89 -5.99 -12.65
CA LEU A 9 5.48 -5.97 -12.26
C LEU A 9 5.37 -5.67 -10.77
N ILE A 10 4.59 -4.64 -10.42
CA ILE A 10 4.38 -4.20 -9.03
C ILE A 10 2.90 -4.38 -8.72
N ILE A 11 2.58 -5.05 -7.60
CA ILE A 11 1.21 -5.28 -7.15
C ILE A 11 0.96 -4.44 -5.90
N GLY A 12 0.07 -3.46 -6.02
CA GLY A 12 -0.33 -2.56 -4.94
C GLY A 12 0.19 -1.14 -5.12
N SER A 13 -0.65 -0.16 -4.79
CA SER A 13 -0.45 1.27 -5.01
C SER A 13 -0.34 2.09 -3.71
N GLY A 14 -0.01 1.45 -2.60
CA GLY A 14 0.36 2.15 -1.38
C GLY A 14 1.73 2.84 -1.49
N PRO A 15 2.21 3.49 -0.42
CA PRO A 15 3.50 4.19 -0.43
C PRO A 15 4.67 3.31 -0.90
N ALA A 16 4.66 2.03 -0.49
CA ALA A 16 5.69 1.06 -0.89
C ALA A 16 5.66 0.78 -2.41
N GLY A 17 4.45 0.60 -2.97
CA GLY A 17 4.27 0.35 -4.41
C GLY A 17 4.70 1.53 -5.26
N TYR A 18 4.25 2.74 -4.91
CA TYR A 18 4.66 3.94 -5.66
C TYR A 18 6.16 4.21 -5.51
N THR A 19 6.74 4.03 -4.32
CA THR A 19 8.19 4.17 -4.14
C THR A 19 8.96 3.20 -5.03
N ALA A 20 8.57 1.93 -5.05
CA ALA A 20 9.20 0.93 -5.91
C ALA A 20 9.05 1.29 -7.39
N ALA A 21 7.87 1.75 -7.81
CA ALA A 21 7.59 2.16 -9.18
C ALA A 21 8.44 3.35 -9.60
N ILE A 22 8.55 4.39 -8.77
CA ILE A 22 9.36 5.58 -9.03
C ILE A 22 10.82 5.19 -9.26
N TYR A 23 11.40 4.38 -8.38
CA TYR A 23 12.81 3.99 -8.51
C TYR A 23 13.05 3.03 -9.67
N ALA A 24 12.15 2.08 -9.93
CA ALA A 24 12.24 1.20 -11.09
C ALA A 24 12.16 1.98 -12.41
N ALA A 25 11.24 2.95 -12.50
CA ALA A 25 11.10 3.80 -13.67
C ALA A 25 12.36 4.66 -13.90
N ARG A 26 12.91 5.28 -12.83
CA ARG A 26 14.16 6.04 -12.90
C ARG A 26 15.36 5.19 -13.30
N ALA A 27 15.34 3.89 -12.99
CA ALA A 27 16.32 2.91 -13.47
C ALA A 27 16.04 2.42 -14.91
N MET A 28 15.07 3.02 -15.61
CA MET A 28 14.67 2.69 -16.97
C MET A 28 14.12 1.25 -17.13
N LEU A 29 13.60 0.66 -16.06
CA LEU A 29 13.08 -0.71 -16.04
C LEU A 29 11.63 -0.82 -16.51
N LYS A 30 11.00 0.28 -16.94
CA LYS A 30 9.62 0.32 -17.47
C LYS A 30 8.64 -0.47 -16.60
N PRO A 31 8.47 -0.09 -15.32
CA PRO A 31 7.60 -0.82 -14.42
C PRO A 31 6.13 -0.65 -14.80
N MET A 32 5.35 -1.71 -14.55
CA MET A 32 3.90 -1.67 -14.53
C MET A 32 3.44 -1.87 -13.09
N LEU A 33 2.56 -0.99 -12.61
CA LEU A 33 1.96 -1.08 -11.28
C LEU A 33 0.46 -1.37 -11.41
N VAL A 34 0.00 -2.48 -10.83
CA VAL A 34 -1.42 -2.80 -10.72
C VAL A 34 -1.92 -2.29 -9.38
N ALA A 35 -2.84 -1.32 -9.43
CA ALA A 35 -3.17 -0.47 -8.28
C ALA A 35 -3.92 -1.19 -7.15
N GLY A 36 -4.73 -2.20 -7.46
CA GLY A 36 -5.60 -2.85 -6.51
C GLY A 36 -6.95 -2.12 -6.35
N MET A 37 -7.77 -2.59 -5.41
CA MET A 37 -9.12 -2.07 -5.17
C MET A 37 -9.09 -0.62 -4.65
N GLN A 38 -8.17 -0.33 -3.74
CA GLN A 38 -8.04 0.98 -3.10
C GLN A 38 -6.71 1.62 -3.52
N GLN A 39 -6.77 2.40 -4.60
CA GLN A 39 -5.60 3.14 -5.09
C GLN A 39 -5.12 4.12 -4.02
N GLY A 40 -3.83 4.09 -3.70
CA GLY A 40 -3.22 4.89 -2.63
C GLY A 40 -3.15 4.15 -1.29
N GLY A 41 -3.90 3.06 -1.11
CA GLY A 41 -3.83 2.20 0.08
C GLY A 41 -4.31 2.88 1.36
N GLN A 42 -3.76 2.47 2.50
CA GLN A 42 -4.22 2.88 3.83
C GLN A 42 -4.13 4.39 4.11
N LEU A 43 -3.21 5.11 3.48
CA LEU A 43 -3.10 6.55 3.67
C LEU A 43 -4.26 7.34 3.06
N MET A 44 -5.08 6.72 2.19
CA MET A 44 -6.29 7.37 1.65
C MET A 44 -7.40 7.53 2.68
N ILE A 45 -7.35 6.79 3.79
CA ILE A 45 -8.35 6.83 4.87
C ILE A 45 -7.78 7.41 6.17
N THR A 46 -6.56 7.95 6.14
CA THR A 46 -5.97 8.67 7.27
C THR A 46 -6.04 10.19 7.08
N THR A 47 -5.92 10.93 8.16
CA THR A 47 -5.88 12.39 8.16
C THR A 47 -4.42 12.86 8.16
N ASP A 48 -3.89 13.21 9.31
CA ASP A 48 -2.56 13.75 9.47
C ASP A 48 -1.50 12.65 9.42
N VAL A 49 -0.45 12.88 8.65
CA VAL A 49 0.71 12.03 8.51
C VAL A 49 1.92 12.84 8.96
N GLU A 50 2.54 12.42 10.07
CA GLU A 50 3.71 13.08 10.67
C GLU A 50 4.99 12.23 10.58
N ASN A 51 4.85 10.98 10.16
CA ASN A 51 5.93 9.99 10.14
C ASN A 51 6.42 9.61 8.73
N TYR A 52 6.05 10.41 7.71
CA TYR A 52 6.62 10.26 6.37
C TYR A 52 7.77 11.25 6.20
N PRO A 53 9.02 10.79 6.02
CA PRO A 53 10.19 11.67 5.96
C PRO A 53 10.12 12.66 4.78
N GLY A 54 10.54 13.90 5.02
CA GLY A 54 10.63 14.95 4.01
C GLY A 54 9.66 16.11 4.23
N PHE A 55 8.78 16.02 5.23
CA PHE A 55 7.85 17.09 5.60
C PHE A 55 8.04 17.46 7.07
N ALA A 56 8.25 18.75 7.34
CA ALA A 56 8.42 19.24 8.70
C ALA A 56 7.08 19.41 9.44
N GLU A 57 6.03 19.71 8.68
CA GLU A 57 4.67 19.88 9.18
C GLU A 57 3.81 18.66 8.81
N PRO A 58 2.74 18.39 9.57
CA PRO A 58 1.79 17.33 9.23
C PRO A 58 1.20 17.53 7.84
N ILE A 59 1.07 16.45 7.10
CA ILE A 59 0.45 16.45 5.77
C ILE A 59 -0.73 15.49 5.73
N GLN A 60 -1.69 15.77 4.84
CA GLN A 60 -2.85 14.88 4.67
C GLN A 60 -2.48 13.62 3.88
N GLY A 61 -2.89 12.46 4.38
CA GLY A 61 -2.61 11.18 3.74
C GLY A 61 -3.06 11.11 2.29
N PRO A 62 -4.32 11.47 1.95
CA PRO A 62 -4.79 11.49 0.56
C PRO A 62 -3.96 12.41 -0.35
N TRP A 63 -3.58 13.58 0.15
CA TRP A 63 -2.73 14.50 -0.61
C TRP A 63 -1.36 13.88 -0.90
N LEU A 64 -0.72 13.26 0.11
CA LEU A 64 0.57 12.59 -0.07
C LEU A 64 0.47 11.50 -1.15
N MET A 65 -0.59 10.68 -1.10
CA MET A 65 -0.75 9.59 -2.07
C MET A 65 -1.01 10.11 -3.49
N GLU A 66 -1.71 11.23 -3.63
CA GLU A 66 -1.87 11.91 -4.92
C GLU A 66 -0.52 12.40 -5.48
N GLN A 67 0.34 12.98 -4.62
CA GLN A 67 1.67 13.42 -5.05
C GLN A 67 2.55 12.23 -5.48
N MET A 68 2.50 11.12 -4.75
CA MET A 68 3.25 9.90 -5.10
C MET A 68 2.75 9.28 -6.40
N LEU A 69 1.43 9.25 -6.63
CA LEU A 69 0.83 8.83 -7.91
C LEU A 69 1.37 9.67 -9.06
N LYS A 70 1.23 11.00 -8.97
CA LYS A 70 1.70 11.94 -10.00
C LYS A 70 3.20 11.80 -10.26
N GLN A 71 3.99 11.57 -9.21
CA GLN A 71 5.43 11.34 -9.35
C GLN A 71 5.73 10.05 -10.09
N ALA A 72 5.03 8.95 -9.77
CA ALA A 72 5.19 7.67 -10.45
C ALA A 72 4.83 7.75 -11.95
N GLU A 73 3.73 8.44 -12.28
CA GLU A 73 3.32 8.71 -13.67
C GLU A 73 4.36 9.57 -14.40
N HIS A 74 4.81 10.66 -13.76
CA HIS A 74 5.78 11.60 -14.33
C HIS A 74 7.09 10.92 -14.73
N VAL A 75 7.56 9.96 -13.96
CA VAL A 75 8.80 9.21 -14.26
C VAL A 75 8.58 8.03 -15.21
N GLY A 76 7.34 7.77 -15.66
CA GLY A 76 7.04 6.80 -16.71
C GLY A 76 6.63 5.42 -16.21
N THR A 77 6.03 5.31 -15.03
CA THR A 77 5.36 4.08 -14.58
C THR A 77 4.04 3.88 -15.33
N ASP A 78 3.80 2.68 -15.87
CA ASP A 78 2.48 2.27 -16.38
C ASP A 78 1.59 1.86 -15.21
N ILE A 79 0.59 2.68 -14.87
CA ILE A 79 -0.32 2.44 -13.76
C ILE A 79 -1.64 1.88 -14.30
N VAL A 80 -2.01 0.69 -13.83
CA VAL A 80 -3.18 -0.06 -14.28
C VAL A 80 -4.19 -0.19 -13.14
N SER A 81 -5.41 0.24 -13.39
CA SER A 81 -6.54 0.04 -12.48
C SER A 81 -7.10 -1.37 -12.66
N ASP A 82 -6.65 -2.31 -11.86
CA ASP A 82 -7.13 -3.69 -11.80
C ASP A 82 -6.80 -4.27 -10.42
N ILE A 83 -7.40 -5.43 -10.09
CA ILE A 83 -7.19 -6.13 -8.82
C ILE A 83 -6.55 -7.48 -9.13
N ILE A 84 -5.37 -7.75 -8.59
CA ILE A 84 -4.76 -9.07 -8.74
C ILE A 84 -5.43 -10.07 -7.81
N VAL A 85 -6.01 -11.11 -8.39
CA VAL A 85 -6.72 -12.17 -7.66
C VAL A 85 -5.87 -13.43 -7.47
N SER A 86 -4.84 -13.63 -8.28
CA SER A 86 -3.91 -14.74 -8.10
C SER A 86 -2.54 -14.46 -8.71
N VAL A 87 -1.51 -15.11 -8.17
CA VAL A 87 -0.14 -15.07 -8.70
C VAL A 87 0.42 -16.47 -8.83
N ASP A 88 1.19 -16.72 -9.89
CA ASP A 88 1.99 -17.92 -10.06
C ASP A 88 3.48 -17.54 -10.00
N LEU A 89 4.13 -17.94 -8.92
CA LEU A 89 5.54 -17.67 -8.65
C LEU A 89 6.48 -18.79 -9.13
N LYS A 90 5.92 -19.89 -9.65
CA LYS A 90 6.69 -21.06 -10.08
C LYS A 90 7.13 -20.97 -11.54
N VAL A 91 6.51 -20.06 -12.31
CA VAL A 91 6.80 -19.85 -13.72
C VAL A 91 7.64 -18.60 -13.97
N ARG A 92 8.31 -18.55 -15.13
CA ARG A 92 9.04 -17.37 -15.59
C ARG A 92 8.61 -17.08 -17.04
N PRO A 93 8.27 -15.79 -17.36
CA PRO A 93 8.11 -14.67 -16.44
C PRO A 93 7.03 -14.95 -15.37
N PHE A 94 7.10 -14.30 -14.21
CA PHE A 94 6.05 -14.39 -13.17
C PHE A 94 4.70 -14.02 -13.75
N ARG A 95 3.65 -14.72 -13.29
CA ARG A 95 2.31 -14.51 -13.82
C ARG A 95 1.36 -14.09 -12.72
N ALA A 96 0.57 -13.05 -12.99
CA ALA A 96 -0.54 -12.61 -12.16
C ALA A 96 -1.83 -12.55 -13.00
N VAL A 97 -2.96 -12.79 -12.38
CA VAL A 97 -4.28 -12.71 -13.01
C VAL A 97 -5.06 -11.58 -12.37
N GLY A 98 -5.54 -10.65 -13.18
CA GLY A 98 -6.43 -9.59 -12.76
C GLY A 98 -7.88 -10.05 -12.67
N ASP A 99 -8.69 -9.37 -11.86
CA ASP A 99 -10.14 -9.58 -11.76
C ASP A 99 -10.84 -9.30 -13.09
N SER A 100 -10.29 -8.38 -13.89
CA SER A 100 -10.70 -8.14 -15.28
C SER A 100 -10.51 -9.34 -16.22
N GLY A 101 -9.85 -10.40 -15.78
CA GLY A 101 -9.42 -11.52 -16.61
C GLY A 101 -8.14 -11.25 -17.41
N THR A 102 -7.51 -10.08 -17.23
CA THR A 102 -6.22 -9.76 -17.86
C THR A 102 -5.10 -10.55 -17.19
N ILE A 103 -4.18 -11.06 -17.99
CA ILE A 103 -2.97 -11.73 -17.52
C ILE A 103 -1.84 -10.70 -17.52
N TYR A 104 -1.19 -10.52 -16.38
CA TYR A 104 -0.01 -9.69 -16.21
C TYR A 104 1.21 -10.58 -16.04
N THR A 105 2.30 -10.25 -16.73
CA THR A 105 3.56 -10.99 -16.57
C THR A 105 4.71 -10.03 -16.28
N GLY A 106 5.67 -10.49 -15.48
CA GLY A 106 6.85 -9.71 -15.13
C GLY A 106 8.10 -10.57 -14.99
N ASP A 107 9.23 -10.07 -15.45
CA ASP A 107 10.52 -10.75 -15.23
C ASP A 107 10.92 -10.68 -13.75
N ALA A 108 10.60 -9.56 -13.11
CA ALA A 108 10.64 -9.37 -11.66
C ALA A 108 9.25 -9.00 -11.13
N LEU A 109 8.95 -9.42 -9.90
CA LEU A 109 7.68 -9.13 -9.23
C LEU A 109 7.96 -8.49 -7.87
N ILE A 110 7.27 -7.37 -7.62
CA ILE A 110 7.25 -6.69 -6.32
C ILE A 110 5.83 -6.78 -5.75
N ILE A 111 5.68 -7.39 -4.57
CA ILE A 111 4.42 -7.50 -3.86
C ILE A 111 4.37 -6.40 -2.79
N ALA A 112 3.53 -5.40 -3.00
CA ALA A 112 3.35 -4.22 -2.14
C ALA A 112 1.88 -4.04 -1.73
N THR A 113 1.19 -5.15 -1.47
CA THR A 113 -0.26 -5.20 -1.23
C THR A 113 -0.69 -4.65 0.14
N GLY A 114 0.27 -4.31 1.00
CA GLY A 114 0.00 -3.78 2.33
C GLY A 114 -0.62 -4.82 3.27
N ALA A 115 -1.29 -4.30 4.29
CA ALA A 115 -2.00 -5.09 5.28
C ALA A 115 -3.26 -4.35 5.74
N GLN A 116 -4.20 -5.09 6.29
CA GLN A 116 -5.37 -4.54 6.97
C GLN A 116 -5.33 -4.93 8.44
N ALA A 117 -5.77 -4.01 9.30
CA ALA A 117 -5.91 -4.29 10.71
C ALA A 117 -6.97 -5.38 10.95
N LYS A 118 -6.68 -6.29 11.86
CA LYS A 118 -7.67 -7.22 12.39
C LYS A 118 -8.32 -6.58 13.60
N TRP A 119 -9.58 -6.24 13.45
CA TRP A 119 -10.39 -5.65 14.52
C TRP A 119 -11.00 -6.74 15.39
N LEU A 120 -11.36 -6.40 16.63
CA LEU A 120 -11.94 -7.35 17.59
C LEU A 120 -13.42 -7.63 17.30
N GLY A 121 -14.12 -6.68 16.66
CA GLY A 121 -15.55 -6.78 16.37
C GLY A 121 -16.42 -6.59 17.62
N ILE A 122 -15.93 -5.87 18.60
CA ILE A 122 -16.67 -5.62 19.87
C ILE A 122 -17.51 -4.35 19.79
N PRO A 123 -18.58 -4.24 20.59
CA PRO A 123 -19.39 -3.03 20.66
C PRO A 123 -18.56 -1.78 20.97
N GLY A 124 -18.80 -0.70 20.25
CA GLY A 124 -18.10 0.58 20.43
C GLY A 124 -16.80 0.70 19.62
N GLU A 125 -16.23 -0.39 19.12
CA GLU A 125 -14.97 -0.35 18.35
C GLU A 125 -15.06 0.60 17.16
N GLU A 126 -16.09 0.47 16.33
CA GLU A 126 -16.29 1.36 15.18
C GLU A 126 -16.50 2.82 15.58
N THR A 127 -17.17 3.07 16.70
CA THR A 127 -17.46 4.42 17.19
C THR A 127 -16.20 5.14 17.66
N PHE A 128 -15.26 4.40 18.22
CA PHE A 128 -14.03 4.96 18.82
C PHE A 128 -12.79 4.80 17.95
N LYS A 129 -12.89 4.28 16.74
CA LYS A 129 -11.78 4.27 15.76
C LYS A 129 -11.26 5.67 15.51
N GLY A 130 -9.95 5.89 15.75
CA GLY A 130 -9.30 7.18 15.66
C GLY A 130 -9.57 8.13 16.86
N PHE A 131 -10.46 7.75 17.80
CA PHE A 131 -10.82 8.54 18.98
C PHE A 131 -10.62 7.78 20.30
N GLY A 132 -9.75 6.79 20.31
CA GLY A 132 -9.45 5.99 21.49
C GLY A 132 -9.18 4.52 21.17
N VAL A 133 -9.63 4.04 20.03
CA VAL A 133 -9.34 2.71 19.51
C VAL A 133 -8.46 2.83 18.27
N SER A 134 -7.26 2.25 18.34
CA SER A 134 -6.28 2.26 17.25
C SER A 134 -5.75 0.86 17.00
N ALA A 135 -5.42 0.56 15.75
CA ALA A 135 -4.74 -0.66 15.34
C ALA A 135 -3.25 -0.44 15.02
N CYS A 136 -2.73 0.78 15.20
CA CYS A 136 -1.35 1.12 14.84
C CYS A 136 -0.68 1.91 15.99
N ALA A 137 0.07 1.21 16.82
CA ALA A 137 0.79 1.87 17.91
C ALA A 137 1.84 2.88 17.43
N THR A 138 2.52 2.60 16.32
CA THR A 138 3.53 3.50 15.75
C THR A 138 2.91 4.75 15.14
N CYS A 139 1.67 4.66 14.62
CA CYS A 139 0.97 5.79 14.03
C CYS A 139 0.37 6.71 15.12
N ASP A 140 -0.33 6.11 16.08
CA ASP A 140 -1.23 6.83 16.98
C ASP A 140 -0.72 6.89 18.41
N GLY A 141 0.25 6.08 18.80
CA GLY A 141 0.74 5.99 20.18
C GLY A 141 1.22 7.32 20.76
N PHE A 142 1.74 8.20 19.91
CA PHE A 142 2.18 9.53 20.32
C PHE A 142 1.04 10.37 20.91
N PHE A 143 -0.17 10.26 20.40
CA PHE A 143 -1.35 11.00 20.89
C PHE A 143 -1.85 10.55 22.26
N TYR A 144 -1.38 9.39 22.72
CA TYR A 144 -1.74 8.81 24.01
C TYR A 144 -0.64 8.92 25.06
N ARG A 145 0.39 9.75 24.82
CA ARG A 145 1.48 9.96 25.79
C ARG A 145 0.92 10.42 27.15
N GLY A 146 1.31 9.73 28.23
CA GLY A 146 0.87 10.02 29.60
C GLY A 146 -0.56 9.58 29.90
N LYS A 147 -1.18 8.78 29.03
CA LYS A 147 -2.50 8.18 29.27
C LYS A 147 -2.36 6.68 29.51
N ASP A 148 -3.26 6.13 30.30
CA ASP A 148 -3.37 4.68 30.47
C ASP A 148 -3.94 4.09 29.18
N VAL A 149 -3.26 3.08 28.62
CA VAL A 149 -3.67 2.39 27.40
C VAL A 149 -3.72 0.89 27.64
N MET A 150 -4.67 0.22 27.01
CA MET A 150 -4.76 -1.23 26.95
C MET A 150 -4.32 -1.71 25.58
N VAL A 151 -3.43 -2.70 25.53
CA VAL A 151 -3.00 -3.35 24.28
C VAL A 151 -3.59 -4.75 24.24
N VAL A 152 -4.33 -5.05 23.17
CA VAL A 152 -4.97 -6.35 22.97
C VAL A 152 -4.26 -7.12 21.87
N GLY A 153 -3.82 -8.32 22.16
CA GLY A 153 -3.05 -9.16 21.25
C GLY A 153 -1.56 -8.86 21.36
N LEU A 154 -0.93 -8.71 20.23
CA LEU A 154 0.49 -8.37 20.06
C LEU A 154 1.45 -9.50 20.42
N SER A 155 1.78 -10.30 19.44
CA SER A 155 2.98 -11.14 19.50
C SER A 155 3.87 -10.86 18.31
N LEU A 156 4.44 -9.66 18.26
CA LEU A 156 5.41 -9.31 17.21
C LEU A 156 6.78 -9.97 17.43
N ILE A 157 7.04 -10.42 18.65
CA ILE A 157 8.33 -11.02 19.03
C ILE A 157 8.48 -12.50 18.56
N HIS A 158 7.39 -13.10 18.11
CA HIS A 158 7.39 -14.49 17.61
C HIS A 158 7.25 -14.60 16.10
N ILE A 159 7.32 -13.47 15.40
CA ILE A 159 7.39 -13.43 13.96
C ILE A 159 8.85 -13.45 13.52
#